data_a2732d34e6ea3c71552e10956f0b48d1
#
_entry.id   a2732d34e6ea3c71552e10956f0b48d1
#
_cell.length_a   1.000
_cell.length_b   1.000
_cell.length_c   1.000
_cell.angle_alpha   90.00
_cell.angle_beta   90.00
_cell.angle_gamma   90.00
#
_symmetry.space_group_name_H-M   'P 1'
#
loop_
_entity.id
_entity.type
_entity.pdbx_description
1 polymer ?
#
loop_
_entity_poly.entity_id
_entity_poly.type
_entity_poly.pdbx_seq_one_letter_code
_entity_poly.pdbx_strand_id
1 'polypeptide(L)'
;MLECKDQYLPALFLVLTFFSVMPVQGEEPYAIESFAAKASAQLPAEIVNAVEPQGSRLTTFVNGLKITVCELWWAKSVATQNSLPAHGILYGGLRVGALVGVIHYLAESNEDYREDFLDQRLRPGYYTMRYAQMPEDREHKNVSPYRDFVLLSPVSVDRNPDRVLAVDEMLRWSRLASRSRHPAILSLMPVDTGHKNFPAVITDDAGSCILQAKLHLSQEKPGPPQDLGFAIILVTPLKENGET
;
A
#
# COMPACT_ATOMS: atom_id res chain seq x y z
N MET A 1 -88.45 -7.16 32.45
CA MET A 1 -87.77 -5.94 31.97
C MET A 1 -86.37 -6.07 32.47
N LEU A 2 -85.45 -6.63 31.66
CA LEU A 2 -84.04 -6.91 31.99
C LEU A 2 -83.23 -6.13 30.97
N GLU A 3 -82.51 -5.12 31.45
CA GLU A 3 -81.59 -4.31 30.67
C GLU A 3 -80.30 -5.06 30.44
N CYS A 4 -79.98 -5.23 29.18
CA CYS A 4 -78.69 -5.81 28.70
C CYS A 4 -77.68 -4.67 28.66
N LYS A 5 -76.63 -4.72 29.51
CA LYS A 5 -75.52 -3.79 29.48
C LYS A 5 -74.45 -4.31 28.53
N ASP A 6 -74.27 -3.64 27.42
CA ASP A 6 -73.15 -3.85 26.50
C ASP A 6 -71.83 -3.43 27.14
N GLN A 7 -70.94 -4.41 27.34
CA GLN A 7 -69.55 -4.17 27.74
C GLN A 7 -68.70 -4.07 26.49
N TYR A 8 -68.24 -2.85 26.15
CA TYR A 8 -67.24 -2.60 25.13
C TYR A 8 -65.86 -2.94 25.71
N LEU A 9 -65.21 -3.99 25.15
CA LEU A 9 -63.76 -4.26 25.40
C LEU A 9 -62.96 -3.34 24.49
N PRO A 10 -61.98 -2.57 25.03
CA PRO A 10 -61.08 -1.81 24.14
C PRO A 10 -60.06 -2.75 23.53
N ALA A 11 -60.01 -2.75 22.19
CA ALA A 11 -58.99 -3.47 21.41
C ALA A 11 -57.63 -2.78 21.67
N LEU A 12 -56.75 -3.51 22.30
CA LEU A 12 -55.36 -3.08 22.53
C LEU A 12 -54.57 -3.27 21.21
N PHE A 13 -54.35 -2.21 20.47
CA PHE A 13 -53.47 -2.21 19.29
C PHE A 13 -52.01 -2.29 19.76
N LEU A 14 -51.41 -3.47 19.64
CA LEU A 14 -50.00 -3.68 19.84
C LEU A 14 -49.24 -3.17 18.61
N VAL A 15 -48.69 -1.96 18.69
CA VAL A 15 -47.80 -1.43 17.65
C VAL A 15 -46.45 -2.10 17.81
N LEU A 16 -46.18 -3.12 16.99
CA LEU A 16 -44.87 -3.72 16.82
C LEU A 16 -44.00 -2.76 16.01
N THR A 17 -43.17 -1.95 16.68
CA THR A 17 -42.10 -1.19 16.04
C THR A 17 -41.01 -2.17 15.65
N PHE A 18 -40.93 -2.51 14.37
CA PHE A 18 -39.74 -3.15 13.79
C PHE A 18 -38.58 -2.15 13.82
N PHE A 19 -37.70 -2.28 14.78
CA PHE A 19 -36.37 -1.69 14.69
C PHE A 19 -35.60 -2.45 13.60
N SER A 20 -35.55 -1.91 12.38
CA SER A 20 -34.57 -2.32 11.38
C SER A 20 -33.19 -1.96 11.96
N VAL A 21 -32.49 -2.96 12.46
CA VAL A 21 -31.06 -2.85 12.72
C VAL A 21 -30.43 -2.71 11.34
N MET A 22 -30.14 -1.47 10.93
CA MET A 22 -29.26 -1.24 9.79
C MET A 22 -27.91 -1.87 10.13
N PRO A 23 -27.31 -2.67 9.24
CA PRO A 23 -25.95 -3.13 9.44
C PRO A 23 -25.10 -1.86 9.60
N VAL A 24 -24.38 -1.75 10.71
CA VAL A 24 -23.30 -0.78 10.84
C VAL A 24 -22.33 -1.14 9.72
N GLN A 25 -22.25 -0.30 8.68
CA GLN A 25 -21.19 -0.39 7.70
C GLN A 25 -19.89 -0.33 8.49
N GLY A 26 -19.14 -1.44 8.53
CA GLY A 26 -17.85 -1.48 9.19
C GLY A 26 -17.01 -0.35 8.61
N GLU A 27 -16.48 0.52 9.47
CA GLU A 27 -15.54 1.54 9.03
C GLU A 27 -14.38 0.82 8.34
N GLU A 28 -14.05 1.27 7.13
CA GLU A 28 -12.89 0.76 6.40
C GLU A 28 -11.65 0.92 7.31
N PRO A 29 -10.88 -0.14 7.53
CA PRO A 29 -9.78 -0.11 8.50
C PRO A 29 -8.66 0.84 8.09
N TYR A 30 -8.60 1.22 6.83
CA TYR A 30 -7.58 2.09 6.26
C TYR A 30 -8.19 3.24 5.48
N ALA A 31 -7.55 4.39 5.55
CA ALA A 31 -7.90 5.57 4.75
C ALA A 31 -6.65 6.17 4.11
N ILE A 32 -6.80 6.73 2.90
CA ILE A 32 -5.75 7.42 2.16
C ILE A 32 -6.12 8.90 2.01
N GLU A 33 -5.18 9.76 2.32
CA GLU A 33 -5.33 11.21 2.19
C GLU A 33 -4.21 11.76 1.30
N SER A 34 -4.58 12.61 0.36
CA SER A 34 -3.58 13.42 -0.36
C SER A 34 -3.18 14.62 0.48
N PHE A 35 -1.91 14.92 0.58
CA PHE A 35 -1.43 16.08 1.33
C PHE A 35 -0.34 16.85 0.56
N ALA A 36 -0.40 18.17 0.65
CA ALA A 36 0.54 19.07 -0.01
C ALA A 36 1.74 19.34 0.92
N ALA A 37 2.58 18.33 1.15
CA ALA A 37 3.84 18.54 1.83
C ALA A 37 4.98 18.13 0.90
N LYS A 38 5.94 19.02 0.70
CA LYS A 38 7.20 18.61 0.08
C LYS A 38 7.81 17.50 0.91
N ALA A 39 8.35 16.50 0.23
CA ALA A 39 9.17 15.51 0.89
C ALA A 39 10.21 16.21 1.77
N SER A 40 10.42 15.66 2.97
CA SER A 40 11.16 16.29 4.06
C SER A 40 12.56 16.81 3.66
N ALA A 41 13.01 17.86 4.37
CA ALA A 41 14.40 18.34 4.31
C ALA A 41 15.45 17.28 4.71
N GLN A 42 15.03 16.14 5.25
CA GLN A 42 15.90 14.99 5.55
C GLN A 42 16.24 14.16 4.31
N LEU A 43 15.53 14.38 3.19
CA LEU A 43 15.80 13.69 1.93
C LEU A 43 16.89 14.41 1.13
N PRO A 44 17.73 13.67 0.40
CA PRO A 44 18.64 14.25 -0.59
C PRO A 44 17.85 15.10 -1.61
N ALA A 45 18.42 16.24 -2.00
CA ALA A 45 17.76 17.18 -2.92
C ALA A 45 17.40 16.52 -4.26
N GLU A 46 18.22 15.59 -4.74
CA GLU A 46 18.00 14.83 -5.97
C GLU A 46 16.74 13.97 -5.85
N ILE A 47 16.52 13.32 -4.70
CA ILE A 47 15.32 12.53 -4.43
C ILE A 47 14.10 13.43 -4.32
N VAL A 48 14.17 14.55 -3.59
CA VAL A 48 13.07 15.54 -3.48
C VAL A 48 12.64 16.03 -4.86
N ASN A 49 13.61 16.29 -5.74
CA ASN A 49 13.34 16.77 -7.09
C ASN A 49 12.74 15.71 -8.01
N ALA A 50 12.98 14.42 -7.73
CA ALA A 50 12.51 13.30 -8.53
C ALA A 50 11.11 12.80 -8.16
N VAL A 51 10.56 13.21 -7.01
CA VAL A 51 9.22 12.79 -6.57
C VAL A 51 8.21 13.93 -6.71
N GLU A 52 6.93 13.57 -6.79
CA GLU A 52 5.83 14.51 -6.83
C GLU A 52 5.79 15.36 -5.55
N PRO A 53 5.40 16.66 -5.66
CA PRO A 53 5.30 17.53 -4.50
C PRO A 53 4.12 17.19 -3.59
N GLN A 54 3.14 16.47 -4.12
CA GLN A 54 1.97 15.98 -3.40
C GLN A 54 2.20 14.55 -2.95
N GLY A 55 2.06 14.30 -1.66
CA GLY A 55 2.17 12.96 -1.07
C GLY A 55 0.81 12.34 -0.79
N SER A 56 0.85 11.05 -0.48
CA SER A 56 -0.28 10.27 0.00
C SER A 56 0.03 9.79 1.42
N ARG A 57 -0.89 9.99 2.36
CA ARG A 57 -0.77 9.52 3.74
C ARG A 57 -1.76 8.40 3.98
N LEU A 58 -1.24 7.22 4.33
CA LEU A 58 -2.03 6.09 4.78
C LEU A 58 -2.26 6.18 6.27
N THR A 59 -3.51 6.06 6.69
CA THR A 59 -3.91 6.03 8.10
C THR A 59 -4.73 4.79 8.39
N THR A 60 -4.70 4.34 9.64
CA THR A 60 -5.56 3.28 10.17
C THR A 60 -6.24 3.76 11.45
N PHE A 61 -7.25 3.03 11.91
CA PHE A 61 -7.92 3.30 13.17
C PHE A 61 -7.67 2.15 14.14
N VAL A 62 -7.10 2.47 15.29
CA VAL A 62 -6.87 1.52 16.38
C VAL A 62 -7.57 2.05 17.62
N ASN A 63 -8.56 1.30 18.12
CA ASN A 63 -9.38 1.72 19.26
C ASN A 63 -10.01 3.11 19.10
N GLY A 64 -10.44 3.46 17.87
CA GLY A 64 -11.01 4.76 17.54
C GLY A 64 -10.00 5.91 17.40
N LEU A 65 -8.71 5.65 17.56
CA LEU A 65 -7.64 6.63 17.34
C LEU A 65 -7.10 6.49 15.91
N LYS A 66 -7.01 7.62 15.22
CA LYS A 66 -6.41 7.70 13.88
C LYS A 66 -4.88 7.66 14.00
N ILE A 67 -4.28 6.66 13.40
CA ILE A 67 -2.83 6.44 13.40
C ILE A 67 -2.30 6.55 11.98
N THR A 68 -1.23 7.29 11.76
CA THR A 68 -0.54 7.34 10.47
C THR A 68 0.37 6.11 10.32
N VAL A 69 0.10 5.31 9.29
CA VAL A 69 0.91 4.12 8.96
C VAL A 69 2.18 4.53 8.23
N CYS A 70 2.03 5.27 7.13
CA CYS A 70 3.14 5.77 6.33
C CYS A 70 2.72 6.98 5.48
N GLU A 71 3.73 7.66 4.96
CA GLU A 71 3.59 8.70 3.94
C GLU A 71 4.36 8.27 2.68
N LEU A 72 3.81 8.57 1.51
CA LEU A 72 4.41 8.18 0.22
C LEU A 72 4.46 9.36 -0.73
N TRP A 73 5.52 9.43 -1.54
CA TRP A 73 5.67 10.34 -2.67
C TRP A 73 6.06 9.52 -3.90
N TRP A 74 5.24 9.55 -4.92
CA TRP A 74 5.50 8.84 -6.17
C TRP A 74 6.56 9.56 -6.98
N ALA A 75 7.32 8.82 -7.77
CA ALA A 75 8.27 9.40 -8.71
C ALA A 75 7.53 10.19 -9.80
N LYS A 76 8.03 11.38 -10.16
CA LYS A 76 7.50 12.21 -11.26
C LYS A 76 7.55 11.51 -12.61
N SER A 77 8.49 10.58 -12.76
CA SER A 77 8.66 9.78 -13.96
C SER A 77 9.36 8.48 -13.63
N VAL A 78 8.76 7.36 -14.02
CA VAL A 78 9.30 6.02 -13.76
C VAL A 78 9.87 5.46 -15.04
N ALA A 79 11.14 5.06 -15.01
CA ALA A 79 11.84 4.53 -16.18
C ALA A 79 11.21 3.21 -16.66
N THR A 80 11.08 3.09 -17.97
CA THR A 80 10.51 1.95 -18.67
C THR A 80 11.57 1.09 -19.34
N GLN A 81 11.19 -0.10 -19.74
CA GLN A 81 11.98 -1.02 -20.55
C GLN A 81 11.08 -1.77 -21.52
N ASN A 82 11.64 -2.18 -22.66
CA ASN A 82 10.98 -3.14 -23.51
C ASN A 82 11.17 -4.54 -22.91
N SER A 83 10.09 -5.19 -22.50
CA SER A 83 10.13 -6.56 -22.01
C SER A 83 9.06 -7.38 -22.69
N LEU A 84 9.32 -8.67 -22.86
CA LEU A 84 8.30 -9.63 -23.24
C LEU A 84 7.47 -9.98 -22.01
N PRO A 85 6.17 -10.26 -22.20
CA PRO A 85 5.34 -10.80 -21.12
C PRO A 85 5.97 -12.07 -20.52
N ALA A 86 6.06 -12.13 -19.21
CA ALA A 86 6.59 -13.27 -18.49
C ALA A 86 5.60 -13.74 -17.43
N HIS A 87 5.60 -15.04 -17.15
CA HIS A 87 4.69 -15.62 -16.18
C HIS A 87 4.89 -15.00 -14.79
N GLY A 88 3.79 -14.59 -14.15
CA GLY A 88 3.80 -13.99 -12.83
C GLY A 88 4.35 -12.55 -12.76
N ILE A 89 4.66 -11.92 -13.91
CA ILE A 89 5.10 -10.52 -13.99
C ILE A 89 3.95 -9.66 -14.47
N LEU A 90 3.55 -8.69 -13.65
CA LEU A 90 2.47 -7.73 -13.95
C LEU A 90 3.01 -6.44 -14.57
N TYR A 91 4.14 -5.97 -14.08
CA TYR A 91 4.71 -4.65 -14.36
C TYR A 91 6.00 -4.73 -15.18
N GLY A 92 6.11 -5.74 -16.06
CA GLY A 92 7.32 -5.98 -16.86
C GLY A 92 7.79 -4.82 -17.73
N GLY A 93 6.90 -3.87 -18.07
CA GLY A 93 7.24 -2.63 -18.75
C GLY A 93 8.04 -1.64 -17.90
N LEU A 94 8.05 -1.78 -16.57
CA LEU A 94 8.91 -0.98 -15.70
C LEU A 94 10.35 -1.50 -15.75
N ARG A 95 11.30 -0.58 -15.77
CA ARG A 95 12.71 -0.93 -15.74
C ARG A 95 13.10 -1.42 -14.36
N VAL A 96 13.73 -2.59 -14.27
CA VAL A 96 14.31 -3.08 -13.01
C VAL A 96 15.30 -2.07 -12.46
N GLY A 97 15.17 -1.72 -11.19
CA GLY A 97 15.93 -0.67 -10.51
C GLY A 97 15.37 0.75 -10.66
N ALA A 98 14.28 0.94 -11.42
CA ALA A 98 13.64 2.25 -11.50
C ALA A 98 13.13 2.72 -10.14
N LEU A 99 13.32 4.00 -9.82
CA LEU A 99 12.70 4.64 -8.67
C LEU A 99 11.19 4.75 -8.94
N VAL A 100 10.39 4.14 -8.09
CA VAL A 100 8.92 4.22 -8.09
C VAL A 100 8.43 5.35 -7.20
N GLY A 101 9.15 5.60 -6.11
CA GLY A 101 8.80 6.64 -5.14
C GLY A 101 9.64 6.56 -3.88
N VAL A 102 9.16 7.26 -2.86
CA VAL A 102 9.71 7.27 -1.50
C VAL A 102 8.60 6.97 -0.52
N ILE A 103 8.89 6.16 0.48
CA ILE A 103 8.01 5.89 1.61
C ILE A 103 8.66 6.36 2.91
N HIS A 104 7.88 6.94 3.79
CA HIS A 104 8.26 7.37 5.13
C HIS A 104 7.43 6.62 6.16
N TYR A 105 8.08 5.80 6.96
CA TYR A 105 7.48 5.21 8.14
C TYR A 105 7.72 6.12 9.35
N LEU A 106 6.64 6.60 9.96
CA LEU A 106 6.69 7.51 11.09
C LEU A 106 6.93 6.74 12.39
N ALA A 107 7.68 7.33 13.30
CA ALA A 107 7.76 6.88 14.68
C ALA A 107 6.58 7.45 15.46
N GLU A 108 5.69 6.63 15.96
CA GLU A 108 4.67 7.03 16.92
C GLU A 108 5.13 6.75 18.35
N SER A 109 6.04 5.78 18.54
CA SER A 109 6.75 5.50 19.77
C SER A 109 8.14 4.92 19.49
N ASN A 110 9.02 4.87 20.52
CA ASN A 110 10.37 4.30 20.38
C ASN A 110 10.41 2.79 20.09
N GLU A 111 9.26 2.12 20.13
CA GLU A 111 9.12 0.68 19.91
C GLU A 111 8.42 0.36 18.58
N ASP A 112 8.00 1.37 17.80
CA ASP A 112 7.24 1.14 16.57
C ASP A 112 8.15 0.65 15.45
N TYR A 113 7.94 -0.59 15.10
CA TYR A 113 8.45 -1.20 13.89
C TYR A 113 7.28 -1.42 12.93
N ARG A 114 7.52 -1.15 11.65
CA ARG A 114 6.63 -1.64 10.59
C ARG A 114 7.23 -2.92 10.03
N GLU A 115 6.36 -3.81 9.59
CA GLU A 115 6.78 -5.05 8.97
C GLU A 115 6.66 -4.91 7.45
N ASP A 116 7.61 -5.49 6.74
CA ASP A 116 7.54 -5.64 5.30
C ASP A 116 6.72 -6.89 4.94
N PHE A 117 6.64 -7.21 3.66
CA PHE A 117 5.90 -8.39 3.17
C PHE A 117 6.41 -9.74 3.74
N LEU A 118 7.63 -9.78 4.26
CA LEU A 118 8.24 -10.98 4.86
C LEU A 118 8.21 -10.96 6.40
N ASP A 119 7.34 -10.15 7.00
CA ASP A 119 7.21 -9.96 8.45
C ASP A 119 8.53 -9.46 9.10
N GLN A 120 9.38 -8.77 8.31
CA GLN A 120 10.63 -8.21 8.79
C GLN A 120 10.42 -6.79 9.32
N ARG A 121 10.99 -6.51 10.48
CA ARG A 121 10.84 -5.21 11.12
C ARG A 121 11.61 -4.11 10.40
N LEU A 122 10.89 -3.06 10.00
CA LEU A 122 11.44 -1.84 9.43
C LEU A 122 11.45 -0.73 10.47
N ARG A 123 12.54 0.00 10.55
CA ARG A 123 12.61 1.17 11.44
C ARG A 123 11.87 2.36 10.85
N PRO A 124 11.40 3.28 11.71
CA PRO A 124 10.97 4.59 11.24
C PRO A 124 12.05 5.29 10.42
N GLY A 125 11.65 5.95 9.35
CA GLY A 125 12.58 6.65 8.46
C GLY A 125 12.14 6.65 7.01
N TYR A 126 12.97 7.26 6.15
CA TYR A 126 12.73 7.38 4.72
C TYR A 126 13.42 6.29 3.95
N TYR A 127 12.68 5.68 3.02
CA TYR A 127 13.15 4.63 2.13
C TYR A 127 12.79 4.95 0.68
N THR A 128 13.72 4.78 -0.24
CA THR A 128 13.41 4.72 -1.66
C THR A 128 12.73 3.40 -1.98
N MET A 129 11.79 3.43 -2.92
CA MET A 129 11.09 2.28 -3.48
C MET A 129 11.62 2.03 -4.89
N ARG A 130 12.34 0.93 -5.09
CA ARG A 130 12.88 0.52 -6.39
C ARG A 130 12.18 -0.72 -6.92
N TYR A 131 11.67 -0.63 -8.15
CA TYR A 131 11.03 -1.77 -8.80
C TYR A 131 12.01 -2.91 -9.03
N ALA A 132 11.59 -4.12 -8.72
CA ALA A 132 12.35 -5.34 -8.93
C ALA A 132 11.45 -6.53 -9.28
N GLN A 133 12.07 -7.59 -9.80
CA GLN A 133 11.41 -8.83 -10.16
C GLN A 133 12.09 -9.99 -9.45
N MET A 134 11.28 -10.89 -8.89
CA MET A 134 11.75 -12.11 -8.26
C MET A 134 12.24 -13.09 -9.31
N PRO A 135 13.41 -13.71 -9.13
CA PRO A 135 13.88 -14.77 -10.01
C PRO A 135 12.89 -15.92 -10.10
N GLU A 136 12.85 -16.59 -11.26
CA GLU A 136 12.08 -17.82 -11.43
C GLU A 136 12.94 -19.02 -11.08
N ASP A 137 13.13 -19.25 -9.79
CA ASP A 137 13.91 -20.36 -9.27
C ASP A 137 13.12 -21.17 -8.23
N ARG A 138 13.73 -22.23 -7.70
CA ARG A 138 13.06 -23.10 -6.73
C ARG A 138 12.94 -22.47 -5.35
N GLU A 139 13.83 -21.57 -4.97
CA GLU A 139 13.89 -20.98 -3.65
C GLU A 139 12.79 -19.91 -3.47
N HIS A 140 12.39 -19.25 -4.57
CA HIS A 140 11.37 -18.20 -4.56
C HIS A 140 9.99 -18.70 -5.02
N LYS A 141 9.83 -20.00 -5.26
CA LYS A 141 8.55 -20.56 -5.70
C LYS A 141 7.50 -20.43 -4.59
N ASN A 142 6.35 -19.84 -4.93
CA ASN A 142 5.20 -19.62 -4.02
C ASN A 142 5.45 -18.65 -2.85
N VAL A 143 6.49 -17.82 -2.89
CA VAL A 143 6.72 -16.77 -1.88
C VAL A 143 5.66 -15.67 -2.04
N SER A 144 5.29 -15.33 -3.27
CA SER A 144 4.22 -14.37 -3.58
C SER A 144 3.45 -14.87 -4.81
N PRO A 145 2.15 -14.55 -4.96
CA PRO A 145 1.38 -14.90 -6.16
C PRO A 145 1.92 -14.21 -7.42
N TYR A 146 2.60 -13.08 -7.27
CA TYR A 146 3.25 -12.33 -8.35
C TYR A 146 4.72 -12.13 -8.05
N ARG A 147 5.52 -12.02 -9.11
CA ARG A 147 6.98 -11.87 -9.02
C ARG A 147 7.43 -10.42 -8.99
N ASP A 148 6.49 -9.49 -9.05
CA ASP A 148 6.75 -8.05 -8.97
C ASP A 148 6.78 -7.59 -7.53
N PHE A 149 7.77 -6.77 -7.17
CA PHE A 149 7.89 -6.15 -5.86
C PHE A 149 8.69 -4.85 -5.94
N VAL A 150 8.67 -4.08 -4.88
CA VAL A 150 9.62 -2.99 -4.68
C VAL A 150 10.57 -3.31 -3.56
N LEU A 151 11.84 -2.97 -3.76
CA LEU A 151 12.89 -3.03 -2.75
C LEU A 151 12.94 -1.70 -2.01
N LEU A 152 12.92 -1.77 -0.69
CA LEU A 152 13.05 -0.60 0.18
C LEU A 152 14.53 -0.41 0.53
N SER A 153 15.09 0.75 0.22
CA SER A 153 16.48 1.10 0.56
C SER A 153 16.51 2.37 1.39
N PRO A 154 17.30 2.44 2.49
CA PRO A 154 17.44 3.68 3.24
C PRO A 154 17.94 4.80 2.33
N VAL A 155 17.32 5.98 2.38
CA VAL A 155 17.73 7.14 1.56
C VAL A 155 19.15 7.62 1.86
N SER A 156 19.74 7.19 2.97
CA SER A 156 21.12 7.47 3.31
C SER A 156 22.13 6.81 2.35
N VAL A 157 21.75 5.70 1.72
CA VAL A 157 22.58 4.96 0.75
C VAL A 157 22.06 5.11 -0.68
N ASP A 158 20.76 5.16 -0.90
CA ASP A 158 20.15 5.36 -2.22
C ASP A 158 19.77 6.83 -2.43
N ARG A 159 20.74 7.61 -2.92
CA ARG A 159 20.62 9.07 -3.03
C ARG A 159 20.40 9.58 -4.45
N ASN A 160 20.65 8.76 -5.46
CA ASN A 160 20.57 9.17 -6.85
C ASN A 160 19.36 8.47 -7.54
N PRO A 161 18.28 9.23 -7.87
CA PRO A 161 17.07 8.66 -8.46
C PRO A 161 17.30 8.07 -9.86
N ASP A 162 18.22 8.66 -10.62
CA ASP A 162 18.48 8.31 -12.03
C ASP A 162 19.47 7.15 -12.19
N ARG A 163 20.10 6.75 -11.09
CA ARG A 163 21.08 5.68 -11.14
C ARG A 163 20.41 4.34 -11.47
N VAL A 164 20.92 3.68 -12.49
CA VAL A 164 20.60 2.30 -12.80
C VAL A 164 21.38 1.41 -11.84
N LEU A 165 20.66 0.77 -10.93
CA LEU A 165 21.26 -0.11 -9.93
C LEU A 165 21.29 -1.54 -10.45
N ALA A 166 22.42 -2.23 -10.23
CA ALA A 166 22.47 -3.67 -10.38
C ALA A 166 21.63 -4.35 -9.30
N VAL A 167 21.01 -5.49 -9.63
CA VAL A 167 20.14 -6.22 -8.70
C VAL A 167 20.84 -6.52 -7.36
N ASP A 168 22.10 -6.98 -7.40
CA ASP A 168 22.86 -7.29 -6.20
C ASP A 168 23.10 -6.06 -5.31
N GLU A 169 23.26 -4.89 -5.91
CA GLU A 169 23.42 -3.64 -5.17
C GLU A 169 22.12 -3.23 -4.49
N MET A 170 20.99 -3.32 -5.21
CA MET A 170 19.66 -3.08 -4.64
C MET A 170 19.37 -4.02 -3.48
N LEU A 171 19.64 -5.32 -3.63
CA LEU A 171 19.46 -6.31 -2.57
C LEU A 171 20.33 -6.00 -1.35
N ARG A 172 21.60 -5.61 -1.56
CA ARG A 172 22.50 -5.22 -0.47
C ARG A 172 21.99 -4.02 0.30
N TRP A 173 21.49 -2.96 -0.39
CA TRP A 173 20.96 -1.78 0.27
C TRP A 173 19.63 -2.06 0.97
N SER A 174 18.80 -2.89 0.38
CA SER A 174 17.53 -3.27 0.97
C SER A 174 17.69 -4.09 2.26
N ARG A 175 18.74 -4.92 2.34
CA ARG A 175 19.10 -5.61 3.59
C ARG A 175 19.52 -4.65 4.73
N LEU A 176 19.96 -3.44 4.41
CA LEU A 176 20.20 -2.42 5.44
C LEU A 176 18.88 -1.90 6.04
N ALA A 177 17.79 -1.90 5.29
CA ALA A 177 16.48 -1.53 5.78
C ALA A 177 15.90 -2.59 6.74
N SER A 178 15.89 -3.86 6.33
CA SER A 178 15.39 -4.98 7.12
C SER A 178 16.34 -5.41 8.25
N ARG A 179 17.65 -5.08 8.13
CA ARG A 179 18.72 -5.57 9.02
C ARG A 179 18.76 -7.09 9.14
N SER A 180 18.33 -7.78 8.11
CA SER A 180 18.26 -9.22 8.04
C SER A 180 19.04 -9.74 6.82
N ARG A 181 19.06 -11.07 6.64
CA ARG A 181 19.62 -11.70 5.44
C ARG A 181 18.74 -11.48 4.22
N HIS A 182 17.44 -11.23 4.43
CA HIS A 182 16.47 -10.98 3.38
C HIS A 182 16.32 -9.48 3.15
N PRO A 183 16.13 -9.03 1.90
CA PRO A 183 15.86 -7.65 1.59
C PRO A 183 14.50 -7.22 2.13
N ALA A 184 14.33 -5.95 2.42
CA ALA A 184 13.02 -5.36 2.74
C ALA A 184 12.22 -5.19 1.45
N ILE A 185 11.05 -5.81 1.36
CA ILE A 185 10.21 -5.82 0.16
C ILE A 185 8.76 -5.45 0.46
N LEU A 186 8.11 -4.84 -0.53
CA LEU A 186 6.65 -4.72 -0.57
C LEU A 186 6.16 -5.38 -1.87
N SER A 187 5.23 -6.31 -1.75
CA SER A 187 4.71 -7.06 -2.90
C SER A 187 3.78 -6.20 -3.75
N LEU A 188 3.78 -6.45 -5.05
CA LEU A 188 2.90 -5.78 -6.00
C LEU A 188 1.75 -6.70 -6.40
N MET A 189 0.59 -6.09 -6.66
CA MET A 189 -0.65 -6.77 -6.98
C MET A 189 -1.22 -6.23 -8.30
N PRO A 190 -2.15 -6.96 -8.95
CA PRO A 190 -2.93 -6.39 -10.03
C PRO A 190 -3.74 -5.20 -9.54
N VAL A 191 -3.91 -4.20 -10.39
CA VAL A 191 -4.82 -3.09 -10.13
C VAL A 191 -6.25 -3.57 -10.26
N ASP A 192 -7.08 -3.27 -9.26
CA ASP A 192 -8.52 -3.46 -9.36
C ASP A 192 -9.11 -2.40 -10.30
N THR A 193 -9.66 -2.84 -11.43
CA THR A 193 -10.23 -1.97 -12.46
C THR A 193 -11.59 -1.37 -12.06
N GLY A 194 -12.19 -1.81 -10.95
CA GLY A 194 -13.41 -1.23 -10.38
C GLY A 194 -13.21 0.19 -9.84
N HIS A 195 -11.98 0.53 -9.42
CA HIS A 195 -11.64 1.85 -8.90
C HIS A 195 -11.10 2.75 -10.01
N LYS A 196 -11.78 3.89 -10.23
CA LYS A 196 -11.38 4.87 -11.27
C LYS A 196 -10.58 6.04 -10.72
N ASN A 197 -10.65 6.28 -9.41
CA ASN A 197 -9.98 7.40 -8.74
C ASN A 197 -8.75 6.90 -7.99
N PHE A 198 -7.61 7.53 -8.25
CA PHE A 198 -6.35 7.24 -7.56
C PHE A 198 -5.86 8.49 -6.81
N PRO A 199 -5.19 8.34 -5.66
CA PRO A 199 -4.92 7.08 -4.97
C PRO A 199 -6.18 6.47 -4.35
N ALA A 200 -6.23 5.13 -4.24
CA ALA A 200 -7.29 4.37 -3.58
C ALA A 200 -6.69 3.30 -2.68
N VAL A 201 -7.38 2.99 -1.60
CA VAL A 201 -7.04 1.86 -0.71
C VAL A 201 -8.09 0.80 -0.84
N ILE A 202 -7.65 -0.45 -0.91
CA ILE A 202 -8.50 -1.63 -0.92
C ILE A 202 -8.01 -2.55 0.21
N THR A 203 -8.95 -3.14 0.92
CA THR A 203 -8.66 -4.22 1.84
C THR A 203 -9.04 -5.53 1.15
N ASP A 204 -8.11 -6.49 1.05
CA ASP A 204 -8.40 -7.82 0.50
C ASP A 204 -9.08 -8.72 1.53
N ASP A 205 -9.51 -9.92 1.11
CA ASP A 205 -10.18 -10.89 1.97
C ASP A 205 -9.28 -11.38 3.14
N ALA A 206 -7.98 -11.24 3.01
CA ALA A 206 -7.01 -11.56 4.06
C ALA A 206 -6.80 -10.39 5.02
N GLY A 207 -7.39 -9.22 4.76
CA GLY A 207 -7.22 -8.00 5.56
C GLY A 207 -5.97 -7.18 5.20
N SER A 208 -5.28 -7.51 4.09
CA SER A 208 -4.13 -6.73 3.63
C SER A 208 -4.57 -5.36 3.11
N CYS A 209 -3.80 -4.33 3.43
CA CYS A 209 -4.00 -2.98 2.89
C CYS A 209 -3.25 -2.84 1.56
N ILE A 210 -3.98 -2.68 0.46
CA ILE A 210 -3.44 -2.49 -0.88
C ILE A 210 -3.67 -1.06 -1.31
N LEU A 211 -2.59 -0.31 -1.52
CA LEU A 211 -2.65 1.03 -2.09
C LEU A 211 -2.57 0.95 -3.61
N GLN A 212 -3.54 1.54 -4.28
CA GLN A 212 -3.54 1.74 -5.73
C GLN A 212 -3.22 3.18 -6.08
N ALA A 213 -2.36 3.37 -7.07
CA ALA A 213 -1.91 4.66 -7.53
C ALA A 213 -1.72 4.69 -9.06
N LYS A 214 -1.45 5.87 -9.59
CA LYS A 214 -0.95 6.06 -10.96
C LYS A 214 0.52 6.42 -10.92
N LEU A 215 1.31 5.74 -11.76
CA LEU A 215 2.69 6.10 -12.03
C LEU A 215 2.77 6.77 -13.40
N HIS A 216 3.49 7.88 -13.47
CA HIS A 216 3.83 8.52 -14.72
C HIS A 216 5.06 7.85 -15.32
N LEU A 217 4.94 7.32 -16.54
CA LEU A 217 6.03 6.62 -17.20
C LEU A 217 6.95 7.59 -17.96
N SER A 218 8.25 7.35 -17.90
CA SER A 218 9.20 8.06 -18.72
C SER A 218 9.01 7.67 -20.19
N GLN A 219 9.08 8.66 -21.06
CA GLN A 219 8.96 8.45 -22.50
C GLN A 219 10.30 8.66 -23.18
N GLU A 220 10.73 7.69 -23.99
CA GLU A 220 11.91 7.85 -24.85
C GLU A 220 11.67 8.82 -26.01
N LYS A 221 10.41 9.01 -26.39
CA LYS A 221 10.00 9.89 -27.48
C LYS A 221 8.91 10.85 -27.01
N PRO A 222 8.89 12.09 -27.51
CA PRO A 222 7.78 13.01 -27.23
C PRO A 222 6.45 12.39 -27.63
N GLY A 223 5.53 12.32 -26.69
CA GLY A 223 4.19 11.76 -26.86
C GLY A 223 3.27 12.19 -25.71
N PRO A 224 1.98 11.79 -25.75
CA PRO A 224 1.09 12.05 -24.64
C PRO A 224 1.59 11.32 -23.39
N PRO A 225 1.44 11.89 -22.18
CA PRO A 225 1.80 11.23 -20.94
C PRO A 225 1.21 9.83 -20.88
N GLN A 226 2.01 8.86 -20.48
CA GLN A 226 1.55 7.50 -20.27
C GLN A 226 1.50 7.23 -18.78
N ASP A 227 0.31 6.86 -18.30
CA ASP A 227 0.06 6.48 -16.92
C ASP A 227 -0.05 4.96 -16.83
N LEU A 228 0.50 4.42 -15.76
CA LEU A 228 0.39 3.01 -15.41
C LEU A 228 -0.33 2.90 -14.06
N GLY A 229 -1.43 2.16 -14.02
CA GLY A 229 -2.02 1.74 -12.74
C GLY A 229 -1.05 0.85 -11.99
N PHE A 230 -0.90 1.08 -10.69
CA PHE A 230 0.08 0.42 -9.85
C PHE A 230 -0.54 0.08 -8.50
N ALA A 231 -0.37 -1.13 -8.01
CA ALA A 231 -0.92 -1.58 -6.74
C ALA A 231 0.15 -2.25 -5.88
N ILE A 232 0.23 -1.83 -4.62
CA ILE A 232 1.26 -2.23 -3.67
C ILE A 232 0.64 -2.60 -2.32
N ILE A 233 1.05 -3.73 -1.74
CA ILE A 233 0.66 -4.12 -0.38
C ILE A 233 1.51 -3.32 0.61
N LEU A 234 0.85 -2.51 1.44
CA LEU A 234 1.52 -1.69 2.46
C LEU A 234 1.43 -2.27 3.87
N VAL A 235 0.39 -3.05 4.14
CA VAL A 235 0.19 -3.72 5.43
C VAL A 235 -0.33 -5.11 5.15
N THR A 236 0.30 -6.11 5.74
CA THR A 236 -0.21 -7.48 5.82
C THR A 236 -0.78 -7.71 7.22
N PRO A 237 -1.91 -8.40 7.39
CA PRO A 237 -2.39 -8.77 8.71
C PRO A 237 -1.35 -9.64 9.41
N LEU A 238 -1.21 -9.45 10.70
CA LEU A 238 -0.41 -10.36 11.52
C LEU A 238 -0.98 -11.76 11.37
N LYS A 239 -0.16 -12.73 10.98
CA LYS A 239 -0.55 -14.12 11.02
C LYS A 239 -0.84 -14.47 12.48
N GLU A 240 -2.08 -14.79 12.79
CA GLU A 240 -2.38 -15.35 14.10
C GLU A 240 -1.51 -16.61 14.26
N ASN A 241 -0.60 -16.57 15.27
CA ASN A 241 0.25 -17.68 15.64
C ASN A 241 -0.60 -18.84 16.17
N GLY A 242 -1.09 -19.69 15.30
CA GLY A 242 -1.92 -20.80 15.69
C GLY A 242 -2.49 -21.61 14.54
N GLU A 243 -1.69 -22.02 13.57
CA GLU A 243 -1.97 -23.26 12.83
C GLU A 243 -0.66 -23.67 12.11
N THR A 244 0.08 -24.54 12.76
CA THR A 244 1.14 -25.36 12.15
C THR A 244 0.58 -26.72 11.78
#